data_03032d5a8d6187c8e7fac23996923b54
#
_entry.id   03032d5a8d6187c8e7fac23996923b54
#
_cell.length_a   1.000
_cell.length_b   1.000
_cell.length_c   1.000
_cell.angle_alpha   90.00
_cell.angle_beta   90.00
_cell.angle_gamma   90.00
#
_symmetry.space_group_name_H-M   'P 1'
#
loop_
_entity.id
_entity.type
_entity.pdbx_description
1 polymer ?
#
loop_
_entity_poly.entity_id
_entity_poly.type
_entity_poly.pdbx_seq_one_letter_code
_entity_poly.pdbx_strand_id
1 'polypeptide(L)'
;MKRSMLAVLSIALFSLLFFMFKSERGTKTGVLLKGESYIEGLKLVHRQNGNTDWTLTARKADITDKGDKAYLSGIEMKIENKGITVYADKGLYDMNARDLFVDGKVVAKGDSYSITSEGVKFDSTSGTLKADGGVKIEARKFSVEGIGMDADNTAQTVRIRKNVKAVFYN
;
A
#
# COMPACT_ATOMS: atom_id res chain seq x y z
N MET A 1 63.78 21.87 -15.57
CA MET A 1 63.50 20.43 -15.71
C MET A 1 62.64 19.85 -14.59
N LYS A 2 62.83 20.16 -13.28
CA LYS A 2 62.01 19.59 -12.19
C LYS A 2 60.52 20.00 -12.17
N ARG A 3 60.21 21.22 -12.60
CA ARG A 3 58.83 21.72 -12.61
C ARG A 3 57.92 21.14 -13.71
N SER A 4 58.49 20.82 -14.86
CA SER A 4 57.77 20.16 -15.96
C SER A 4 57.52 18.69 -15.67
N MET A 5 58.41 18.02 -14.95
CA MET A 5 58.25 16.63 -14.55
C MET A 5 57.15 16.44 -13.50
N LEU A 6 56.99 17.43 -12.58
CA LEU A 6 55.91 17.43 -11.60
C LEU A 6 54.54 17.64 -12.26
N ALA A 7 54.46 18.49 -13.30
CA ALA A 7 53.21 18.73 -14.03
C ALA A 7 52.78 17.46 -14.81
N VAL A 8 53.69 16.78 -15.44
CA VAL A 8 53.40 15.51 -16.15
C VAL A 8 52.96 14.41 -15.18
N LEU A 9 53.57 14.32 -14.01
CA LEU A 9 53.20 13.37 -12.97
C LEU A 9 51.77 13.63 -12.42
N SER A 10 51.44 14.92 -12.22
CA SER A 10 50.12 15.35 -11.77
C SER A 10 49.01 15.01 -12.80
N ILE A 11 49.27 15.24 -14.08
CA ILE A 11 48.32 14.94 -15.16
C ILE A 11 48.15 13.43 -15.29
N ALA A 12 49.21 12.64 -15.16
CA ALA A 12 49.14 11.19 -15.18
C ALA A 12 48.33 10.63 -14.00
N LEU A 13 48.50 11.18 -12.79
CA LEU A 13 47.73 10.80 -11.61
C LEU A 13 46.28 11.15 -11.74
N PHE A 14 45.95 12.34 -12.28
CA PHE A 14 44.60 12.77 -12.52
C PHE A 14 43.90 11.94 -13.59
N SER A 15 44.62 11.56 -14.65
CA SER A 15 44.13 10.67 -15.70
C SER A 15 43.83 9.26 -15.14
N LEU A 16 44.66 8.76 -14.25
CA LEU A 16 44.50 7.45 -13.62
C LEU A 16 43.27 7.44 -12.69
N LEU A 17 43.08 8.50 -11.90
CA LEU A 17 41.88 8.67 -11.07
C LEU A 17 40.61 8.79 -11.92
N PHE A 18 40.67 9.57 -13.02
CA PHE A 18 39.54 9.70 -13.95
C PHE A 18 39.15 8.37 -14.60
N PHE A 19 40.14 7.53 -14.90
CA PHE A 19 39.91 6.17 -15.45
C PHE A 19 39.31 5.24 -14.41
N MET A 20 39.73 5.33 -13.14
CA MET A 20 39.13 4.54 -12.05
C MET A 20 37.65 4.96 -11.79
N PHE A 21 37.35 6.23 -11.78
CA PHE A 21 35.95 6.70 -11.64
C PHE A 21 35.08 6.41 -12.86
N LYS A 22 35.66 6.29 -14.05
CA LYS A 22 34.91 5.92 -15.26
C LYS A 22 34.64 4.42 -15.37
N SER A 23 35.37 3.60 -14.64
CA SER A 23 35.23 2.14 -14.63
C SER A 23 34.10 1.64 -13.73
N GLU A 24 33.51 2.51 -12.88
CA GLU A 24 32.32 2.19 -12.09
C GLU A 24 30.98 2.52 -12.78
N ARG A 25 30.94 2.66 -14.09
CA ARG A 25 29.69 2.57 -14.81
C ARG A 25 29.28 1.10 -14.85
N GLY A 26 28.64 0.72 -13.73
CA GLY A 26 27.98 -0.50 -13.42
C GLY A 26 27.77 -1.44 -14.59
N THR A 27 28.46 -2.53 -14.58
CA THR A 27 27.93 -3.78 -15.05
C THR A 27 26.58 -3.92 -14.32
N LYS A 28 25.49 -3.63 -15.01
CA LYS A 28 24.17 -4.16 -14.62
C LYS A 28 24.30 -5.67 -14.80
N THR A 29 24.93 -6.32 -13.85
CA THR A 29 24.73 -7.72 -13.63
C THR A 29 23.26 -7.83 -13.28
N GLY A 30 22.42 -8.00 -14.29
CA GLY A 30 21.09 -8.49 -14.13
C GLY A 30 21.23 -9.86 -13.50
N VAL A 31 21.31 -9.90 -12.19
CA VAL A 31 21.00 -11.10 -11.45
C VAL A 31 19.52 -11.30 -11.74
N LEU A 32 19.26 -12.12 -12.75
CA LEU A 32 17.98 -12.76 -12.94
C LEU A 32 17.82 -13.71 -11.73
N LEU A 33 17.46 -13.11 -10.59
CA LEU A 33 16.87 -13.84 -9.49
C LEU A 33 15.48 -14.26 -10.02
N LYS A 34 15.46 -15.37 -10.75
CA LYS A 34 14.26 -16.13 -11.06
C LYS A 34 13.87 -16.86 -9.77
N GLY A 35 13.52 -16.09 -8.75
CA GLY A 35 13.07 -16.51 -7.44
C GLY A 35 11.88 -15.65 -7.09
N GLU A 36 10.84 -16.25 -6.57
CA GLU A 36 9.70 -15.54 -6.00
C GLU A 36 10.22 -14.53 -4.97
N SER A 37 10.16 -13.24 -5.31
CA SER A 37 10.55 -12.18 -4.39
C SER A 37 9.42 -11.96 -3.40
N TYR A 38 9.63 -12.25 -2.13
CA TYR A 38 8.63 -11.99 -1.09
C TYR A 38 9.23 -11.18 0.06
N ILE A 39 8.36 -10.49 0.75
CA ILE A 39 8.67 -9.73 1.96
C ILE A 39 7.80 -10.27 3.09
N GLU A 40 8.41 -10.64 4.20
CA GLU A 40 7.70 -10.95 5.44
C GLU A 40 7.61 -9.70 6.31
N GLY A 41 6.44 -9.49 6.94
CA GLY A 41 6.23 -8.35 7.81
C GLY A 41 6.23 -7.01 7.08
N LEU A 42 5.61 -6.93 5.89
CA LEU A 42 5.47 -5.68 5.15
C LEU A 42 4.75 -4.62 5.98
N LYS A 43 5.31 -3.40 6.01
CA LYS A 43 4.66 -2.23 6.59
C LYS A 43 4.77 -1.05 5.63
N LEU A 44 3.63 -0.53 5.18
CA LEU A 44 3.51 0.70 4.39
C LEU A 44 2.88 1.79 5.24
N VAL A 45 3.44 2.99 5.21
CA VAL A 45 2.94 4.15 5.95
C VAL A 45 2.70 5.27 4.96
N HIS A 46 1.46 5.73 4.87
CA HIS A 46 1.11 6.93 4.12
C HIS A 46 1.03 8.13 5.05
N ARG A 47 1.74 9.19 4.68
CA ARG A 47 1.75 10.46 5.42
C ARG A 47 1.26 11.59 4.54
N GLN A 48 0.43 12.44 5.09
CA GLN A 48 -0.04 13.66 4.48
C GLN A 48 0.14 14.83 5.45
N ASN A 49 0.76 15.90 5.00
CA ASN A 49 1.04 17.10 5.82
C ASN A 49 1.76 16.79 7.15
N GLY A 50 2.71 15.83 7.14
CA GLY A 50 3.47 15.44 8.33
C GLY A 50 2.78 14.44 9.26
N ASN A 51 1.48 14.20 9.10
CA ASN A 51 0.72 13.24 9.90
C ASN A 51 0.59 11.90 9.17
N THR A 52 0.56 10.81 9.93
CA THR A 52 0.23 9.50 9.39
C THR A 52 -1.27 9.43 9.13
N ASP A 53 -1.64 9.23 7.87
CA ASP A 53 -3.03 9.09 7.45
C ASP A 53 -3.49 7.63 7.59
N TRP A 54 -2.71 6.71 7.04
CA TRP A 54 -2.96 5.29 7.22
C TRP A 54 -1.65 4.48 7.28
N THR A 55 -1.74 3.33 7.92
CA THR A 55 -0.68 2.31 8.00
C THR A 55 -1.26 0.99 7.54
N LEU A 56 -0.64 0.36 6.53
CA LEU A 56 -0.97 -0.98 6.07
C LEU A 56 0.15 -1.93 6.48
N THR A 57 -0.21 -3.04 7.11
CA THR A 57 0.69 -4.15 7.40
C THR A 57 0.20 -5.42 6.72
N ALA A 58 1.12 -6.28 6.31
CA ALA A 58 0.81 -7.62 5.80
C ALA A 58 1.81 -8.62 6.35
N ARG A 59 1.36 -9.82 6.67
CA ARG A 59 2.25 -10.90 7.13
C ARG A 59 3.23 -11.31 6.04
N LYS A 60 2.76 -11.37 4.79
CA LYS A 60 3.56 -11.71 3.62
C LYS A 60 3.12 -10.86 2.43
N ALA A 61 4.08 -10.47 1.60
CA ALA A 61 3.87 -9.81 0.33
C ALA A 61 4.71 -10.51 -0.74
N ASP A 62 4.07 -11.15 -1.70
CA ASP A 62 4.71 -11.78 -2.86
C ASP A 62 4.73 -10.75 -4.00
N ILE A 63 5.93 -10.29 -4.36
CA ILE A 63 6.12 -9.25 -5.38
C ILE A 63 6.08 -9.89 -6.77
N THR A 64 5.35 -9.28 -7.70
CA THR A 64 5.34 -9.71 -9.10
C THR A 64 6.71 -9.51 -9.76
N ASP A 65 7.01 -10.27 -10.81
CA ASP A 65 8.29 -10.19 -11.55
C ASP A 65 8.60 -8.78 -12.06
N LYS A 66 7.57 -7.99 -12.36
CA LYS A 66 7.70 -6.60 -12.80
C LYS A 66 7.93 -5.62 -11.65
N GLY A 67 7.71 -6.05 -10.41
CA GLY A 67 7.82 -5.20 -9.23
C GLY A 67 6.74 -4.12 -9.11
N ASP A 68 5.65 -4.24 -9.88
CA ASP A 68 4.57 -3.26 -9.95
C ASP A 68 3.41 -3.59 -9.02
N LYS A 69 3.30 -4.85 -8.60
CA LYS A 69 2.21 -5.34 -7.74
C LYS A 69 2.73 -6.28 -6.67
N ALA A 70 2.00 -6.38 -5.57
CA ALA A 70 2.25 -7.31 -4.48
C ALA A 70 0.96 -8.05 -4.09
N TYR A 71 1.02 -9.38 -4.05
CA TYR A 71 -0.02 -10.21 -3.43
C TYR A 71 0.21 -10.23 -1.94
N LEU A 72 -0.73 -9.69 -1.19
CA LEU A 72 -0.66 -9.55 0.26
C LEU A 72 -1.44 -10.66 0.96
N SER A 73 -0.93 -11.10 2.10
CA SER A 73 -1.60 -12.05 2.99
C SER A 73 -1.58 -11.57 4.43
N GLY A 74 -2.69 -11.74 5.13
CA GLY A 74 -2.85 -11.30 6.53
C GLY A 74 -2.74 -9.78 6.65
N ILE A 75 -3.68 -9.08 6.03
CA ILE A 75 -3.71 -7.64 5.90
C ILE A 75 -4.37 -7.01 7.12
N GLU A 76 -3.72 -5.99 7.68
CA GLU A 76 -4.28 -5.06 8.64
C GLU A 76 -3.97 -3.64 8.18
N MET A 77 -5.00 -2.80 8.02
CA MET A 77 -4.86 -1.39 7.65
C MET A 77 -5.49 -0.52 8.71
N LYS A 78 -4.70 0.35 9.33
CA LYS A 78 -5.15 1.35 10.31
C LYS A 78 -5.32 2.69 9.63
N ILE A 79 -6.49 3.29 9.79
CA ILE A 79 -6.80 4.67 9.37
C ILE A 79 -6.75 5.51 10.63
N GLU A 80 -5.59 6.15 10.85
CA GLU A 80 -5.23 6.75 12.15
C GLU A 80 -6.19 7.87 12.57
N ASN A 81 -6.55 8.74 11.63
CA ASN A 81 -7.42 9.89 11.90
C ASN A 81 -8.89 9.52 12.14
N LYS A 82 -9.27 8.25 11.94
CA LYS A 82 -10.66 7.75 12.10
C LYS A 82 -10.79 6.70 13.21
N GLY A 83 -9.70 6.21 13.76
CA GLY A 83 -9.73 5.09 14.70
C GLY A 83 -10.31 3.81 14.09
N ILE A 84 -10.19 3.62 12.76
CA ILE A 84 -10.71 2.46 12.06
C ILE A 84 -9.57 1.51 11.74
N THR A 85 -9.76 0.23 12.04
CA THR A 85 -8.85 -0.84 11.61
C THR A 85 -9.58 -1.81 10.68
N VAL A 86 -9.00 -2.04 9.51
CA VAL A 86 -9.52 -2.94 8.47
C VAL A 86 -8.68 -4.20 8.44
N TYR A 87 -9.35 -5.35 8.43
CA TYR A 87 -8.74 -6.68 8.37
C TYR A 87 -9.18 -7.40 7.11
N ALA A 88 -8.25 -8.09 6.45
CA ALA A 88 -8.53 -8.94 5.31
C ALA A 88 -7.49 -10.06 5.21
N ASP A 89 -7.88 -11.22 4.65
CA ASP A 89 -6.98 -12.35 4.52
C ASP A 89 -6.00 -12.18 3.36
N LYS A 90 -6.49 -11.72 2.22
CA LYS A 90 -5.70 -11.58 0.98
C LYS A 90 -6.07 -10.33 0.22
N GLY A 91 -5.11 -9.78 -0.53
CA GLY A 91 -5.33 -8.65 -1.40
C GLY A 91 -4.22 -8.48 -2.42
N LEU A 92 -4.46 -7.61 -3.38
CA LEU A 92 -3.49 -7.18 -4.39
C LEU A 92 -3.25 -5.68 -4.22
N TYR A 93 -2.01 -5.32 -3.93
CA TYR A 93 -1.59 -3.93 -3.86
C TYR A 93 -0.88 -3.53 -5.16
N ASP A 94 -1.38 -2.49 -5.81
CA ASP A 94 -0.73 -1.87 -6.97
C ASP A 94 0.22 -0.76 -6.48
N MET A 95 1.52 -0.95 -6.70
CA MET A 95 2.55 -0.02 -6.20
C MET A 95 2.58 1.29 -6.97
N ASN A 96 2.14 1.30 -8.23
CA ASN A 96 2.10 2.49 -9.07
C ASN A 96 0.88 3.35 -8.76
N ALA A 97 -0.30 2.74 -8.78
CA ALA A 97 -1.56 3.41 -8.45
C ALA A 97 -1.73 3.62 -6.93
N ARG A 98 -1.04 2.84 -6.10
CA ARG A 98 -1.22 2.75 -4.65
C ARG A 98 -2.61 2.27 -4.24
N ASP A 99 -3.25 1.53 -5.11
CA ASP A 99 -4.58 0.95 -4.90
C ASP A 99 -4.47 -0.40 -4.21
N LEU A 100 -5.42 -0.70 -3.34
CA LEU A 100 -5.56 -2.00 -2.70
C LEU A 100 -6.88 -2.65 -3.14
N PHE A 101 -6.77 -3.84 -3.69
CA PHE A 101 -7.89 -4.69 -4.04
C PHE A 101 -7.92 -5.87 -3.07
N VAL A 102 -9.03 -6.03 -2.38
CA VAL A 102 -9.24 -7.17 -1.48
C VAL A 102 -10.35 -8.03 -2.07
N ASP A 103 -10.08 -9.32 -2.21
CA ASP A 103 -11.07 -10.32 -2.59
C ASP A 103 -11.45 -11.14 -1.37
N GLY A 104 -12.75 -11.41 -1.21
CA GLY A 104 -13.30 -12.11 -0.05
C GLY A 104 -13.68 -11.19 1.11
N LYS A 105 -13.75 -11.77 2.31
CA LYS A 105 -14.26 -11.09 3.49
C LYS A 105 -13.32 -9.98 3.98
N VAL A 106 -13.88 -8.80 4.16
CA VAL A 106 -13.25 -7.63 4.77
C VAL A 106 -14.02 -7.23 6.02
N VAL A 107 -13.32 -6.95 7.11
CA VAL A 107 -13.91 -6.47 8.35
C VAL A 107 -13.24 -5.17 8.76
N ALA A 108 -13.99 -4.08 8.80
CA ALA A 108 -13.55 -2.81 9.37
C ALA A 108 -14.14 -2.64 10.77
N LYS A 109 -13.30 -2.30 11.73
CA LYS A 109 -13.70 -2.06 13.14
C LYS A 109 -13.40 -0.63 13.52
N GLY A 110 -14.42 0.09 13.97
CA GLY A 110 -14.31 1.36 14.68
C GLY A 110 -14.63 1.17 16.16
N ASP A 111 -14.63 2.25 16.93
CA ASP A 111 -14.85 2.21 18.38
C ASP A 111 -16.23 1.68 18.78
N SER A 112 -17.27 1.96 17.99
CA SER A 112 -18.64 1.63 18.33
C SER A 112 -19.41 0.89 17.25
N TYR A 113 -18.74 0.52 16.15
CA TYR A 113 -19.35 -0.18 15.03
C TYR A 113 -18.35 -1.10 14.32
N SER A 114 -18.88 -2.06 13.58
CA SER A 114 -18.13 -2.87 12.64
C SER A 114 -18.81 -2.88 11.28
N ILE A 115 -18.02 -2.97 10.22
CA ILE A 115 -18.50 -3.11 8.85
C ILE A 115 -17.89 -4.41 8.30
N THR A 116 -18.74 -5.28 7.81
CA THR A 116 -18.31 -6.47 7.07
C THR A 116 -18.74 -6.33 5.63
N SER A 117 -17.85 -6.63 4.69
CA SER A 117 -18.19 -6.64 3.27
C SER A 117 -17.43 -7.74 2.54
N GLU A 118 -17.86 -8.03 1.31
CA GLU A 118 -17.18 -8.95 0.39
C GLU A 118 -16.60 -8.14 -0.75
N GLY A 119 -15.30 -8.28 -0.97
CA GLY A 119 -14.58 -7.58 -2.02
C GLY A 119 -14.55 -6.07 -1.82
N VAL A 120 -13.37 -5.51 -1.64
CA VAL A 120 -13.18 -4.07 -1.44
C VAL A 120 -12.07 -3.56 -2.33
N LYS A 121 -12.34 -2.46 -3.02
CA LYS A 121 -11.33 -1.65 -3.70
C LYS A 121 -11.12 -0.37 -2.91
N PHE A 122 -9.88 -0.10 -2.52
CA PHE A 122 -9.44 1.17 -1.97
C PHE A 122 -8.60 1.91 -3.00
N ASP A 123 -9.01 3.13 -3.34
CA ASP A 123 -8.31 4.08 -4.20
C ASP A 123 -7.63 5.11 -3.31
N SER A 124 -6.29 5.08 -3.26
CA SER A 124 -5.53 5.95 -2.38
C SER A 124 -5.48 7.40 -2.86
N THR A 125 -5.69 7.65 -4.16
CA THR A 125 -5.65 8.99 -4.75
C THR A 125 -6.89 9.80 -4.37
N SER A 126 -8.06 9.17 -4.47
CA SER A 126 -9.33 9.79 -4.11
C SER A 126 -9.73 9.59 -2.64
N GLY A 127 -9.06 8.67 -1.93
CA GLY A 127 -9.45 8.26 -0.58
C GLY A 127 -10.80 7.53 -0.53
N THR A 128 -11.24 6.96 -1.66
CA THR A 128 -12.54 6.28 -1.75
C THR A 128 -12.39 4.78 -1.58
N LEU A 129 -13.40 4.17 -0.98
CA LEU A 129 -13.51 2.74 -0.79
C LEU A 129 -14.82 2.27 -1.42
N LYS A 130 -14.73 1.23 -2.25
CA LYS A 130 -15.89 0.65 -2.93
C LYS A 130 -15.97 -0.84 -2.65
N ALA A 131 -17.17 -1.30 -2.33
CA ALA A 131 -17.52 -2.72 -2.27
C ALA A 131 -18.69 -2.99 -3.21
N ASP A 132 -18.64 -4.09 -3.96
CA ASP A 132 -19.70 -4.46 -4.89
C ASP A 132 -20.60 -5.58 -4.33
N GLY A 133 -20.10 -6.36 -3.38
CA GLY A 133 -20.81 -7.46 -2.73
C GLY A 133 -21.72 -7.05 -1.58
N GLY A 134 -22.09 -8.04 -0.77
CA GLY A 134 -22.87 -7.83 0.45
C GLY A 134 -22.13 -6.95 1.45
N VAL A 135 -22.88 -6.08 2.12
CA VAL A 135 -22.37 -5.19 3.17
C VAL A 135 -23.25 -5.29 4.39
N LYS A 136 -22.63 -5.41 5.56
CA LYS A 136 -23.29 -5.37 6.85
C LYS A 136 -22.59 -4.39 7.77
N ILE A 137 -23.33 -3.44 8.32
CA ILE A 137 -22.87 -2.52 9.36
C ILE A 137 -23.57 -2.91 10.66
N GLU A 138 -22.80 -3.14 11.70
CA GLU A 138 -23.32 -3.46 13.04
C GLU A 138 -22.79 -2.44 14.04
N ALA A 139 -23.70 -1.80 14.73
CA ALA A 139 -23.44 -0.86 15.81
C ALA A 139 -24.28 -1.23 17.03
N ARG A 140 -23.97 -0.64 18.17
CA ARG A 140 -24.68 -0.95 19.44
C ARG A 140 -26.21 -0.77 19.36
N LYS A 141 -26.67 0.22 18.60
CA LYS A 141 -28.10 0.60 18.54
C LYS A 141 -28.77 0.33 17.21
N PHE A 142 -28.04 -0.13 16.20
CA PHE A 142 -28.63 -0.42 14.89
C PHE A 142 -27.77 -1.43 14.11
N SER A 143 -28.37 -2.08 13.15
CA SER A 143 -27.69 -2.78 12.07
C SER A 143 -28.24 -2.35 10.72
N VAL A 144 -27.38 -2.31 9.70
CA VAL A 144 -27.75 -2.04 8.32
C VAL A 144 -27.12 -3.07 7.42
N GLU A 145 -27.89 -3.65 6.53
CA GLU A 145 -27.46 -4.63 5.53
C GLU A 145 -27.84 -4.13 4.15
N GLY A 146 -27.07 -4.50 3.13
CA GLY A 146 -27.38 -4.18 1.74
C GLY A 146 -26.34 -4.71 0.75
N ILE A 147 -26.43 -4.26 -0.48
CA ILE A 147 -25.52 -4.66 -1.57
C ILE A 147 -24.85 -3.42 -2.13
N GLY A 148 -23.53 -3.48 -2.20
CA GLY A 148 -22.69 -2.40 -2.69
C GLY A 148 -22.55 -1.24 -1.71
N MET A 149 -21.32 -0.78 -1.53
CA MET A 149 -21.00 0.34 -0.65
C MET A 149 -20.00 1.26 -1.35
N ASP A 150 -20.23 2.55 -1.23
CA ASP A 150 -19.27 3.60 -1.53
C ASP A 150 -18.99 4.37 -0.24
N ALA A 151 -17.73 4.45 0.15
CA ALA A 151 -17.28 5.27 1.27
C ALA A 151 -16.29 6.31 0.78
N ASP A 152 -16.50 7.54 1.17
CA ASP A 152 -15.63 8.68 0.87
C ASP A 152 -15.04 9.21 2.17
N ASN A 153 -13.72 9.10 2.29
CA ASN A 153 -13.01 9.54 3.48
C ASN A 153 -13.01 11.06 3.62
N THR A 154 -12.97 11.80 2.51
CA THR A 154 -12.97 13.27 2.50
C THR A 154 -14.34 13.82 2.88
N ALA A 155 -15.40 13.29 2.27
CA ALA A 155 -16.77 13.68 2.56
C ALA A 155 -17.34 13.05 3.83
N GLN A 156 -16.61 12.08 4.45
CA GLN A 156 -17.05 11.32 5.63
C GLN A 156 -18.40 10.65 5.46
N THR A 157 -18.68 10.17 4.25
CA THR A 157 -19.96 9.56 3.89
C THR A 157 -19.80 8.09 3.57
N VAL A 158 -20.81 7.31 3.95
CA VAL A 158 -20.97 5.92 3.56
C VAL A 158 -22.35 5.78 2.93
N ARG A 159 -22.38 5.26 1.70
CA ARG A 159 -23.60 5.01 0.95
C ARG A 159 -23.71 3.51 0.65
N ILE A 160 -24.83 2.90 1.01
CA ILE A 160 -25.20 1.55 0.59
C ILE A 160 -26.13 1.66 -0.62
N ARG A 161 -25.83 0.93 -1.70
CA ARG A 161 -26.45 1.18 -3.01
C ARG A 161 -27.80 0.51 -3.20
N LYS A 162 -27.96 -0.74 -2.76
CA LYS A 162 -29.15 -1.55 -3.08
C LYS A 162 -29.59 -2.42 -1.89
N ASN A 163 -30.88 -2.79 -1.89
CA ASN A 163 -31.48 -3.75 -0.97
C ASN A 163 -31.21 -3.43 0.51
N VAL A 164 -31.31 -2.16 0.85
CA VAL A 164 -30.98 -1.68 2.19
C VAL A 164 -32.05 -2.08 3.18
N LYS A 165 -31.65 -2.78 4.25
CA LYS A 165 -32.46 -3.09 5.41
C LYS A 165 -31.76 -2.54 6.65
N ALA A 166 -32.50 -1.71 7.41
CA ALA A 166 -32.00 -1.20 8.69
C ALA A 166 -32.87 -1.72 9.84
N VAL A 167 -32.25 -2.10 10.94
CA VAL A 167 -32.89 -2.52 12.17
C VAL A 167 -32.33 -1.70 13.31
N PHE A 168 -33.21 -1.10 14.11
CA PHE A 168 -32.83 -0.32 15.28
C PHE A 168 -33.18 -1.12 16.55
N TYR A 169 -32.27 -1.07 17.51
CA TYR A 169 -32.42 -1.72 18.81
C TYR A 169 -32.68 -0.68 19.90
N ASN A 170 -33.62 -0.95 20.77
CA ASN A 170 -33.93 -0.10 21.92
C ASN A 170 -33.01 -0.44 23.09
#